data_b3cc52a92dc0b661256816ce227197db
#
_entry.id   b3cc52a92dc0b661256816ce227197db
#
_cell.length_a   1.000
_cell.length_b   1.000
_cell.length_c   1.000
_cell.angle_alpha   90.00
_cell.angle_beta   90.00
_cell.angle_gamma   90.00
#
_symmetry.space_group_name_H-M   'P 1'
#
loop_
_entity.id
_entity.type
_entity.pdbx_description
1 polymer ?
#
loop_
_entity_poly.entity_id
_entity_poly.type
_entity_poly.pdbx_seq_one_letter_code
_entity_poly.pdbx_strand_id
1 'polypeptide(L)'
;MEIVLQAAAFAAEKHRNQRRKDEEASPYINHPIQLAYILVQADIEDPVVLAAALLHDTIEDTNTTADELQIVFGYEIAAIVVECSDDKSLTKLERKQAQIDHAATISRRAKLVKLADKIANVSDIDGAPPAGWSLERKREYFDWAKKVVDQVRGTHAALEERFDSEYAKRP
;
A
#
# COMPACT_ATOMS: atom_id res chain seq x y z
N MET A 1 13.19 -9.41 12.63
CA MET A 1 12.07 -9.01 13.53
C MET A 1 12.26 -7.60 14.07
N GLU A 2 13.42 -7.22 14.61
CA GLU A 2 13.67 -5.88 15.17
C GLU A 2 13.35 -4.75 14.19
N ILE A 3 13.87 -4.80 12.95
CA ILE A 3 13.63 -3.77 11.93
C ILE A 3 12.15 -3.59 11.59
N VAL A 4 11.34 -4.66 11.66
CA VAL A 4 9.91 -4.60 11.40
C VAL A 4 9.18 -3.85 12.52
N LEU A 5 9.54 -4.12 13.78
CA LEU A 5 8.98 -3.40 14.94
C LEU A 5 9.42 -1.93 14.95
N GLN A 6 10.66 -1.65 14.56
CA GLN A 6 11.17 -0.28 14.41
C GLN A 6 10.38 0.47 13.32
N ALA A 7 10.11 -0.17 12.18
CA ALA A 7 9.30 0.39 11.10
C ALA A 7 7.86 0.66 11.57
N ALA A 8 7.25 -0.27 12.32
CA ALA A 8 5.92 -0.08 12.88
C ALA A 8 5.85 1.12 13.84
N ALA A 9 6.82 1.25 14.75
CA ALA A 9 6.88 2.36 15.70
C ALA A 9 7.09 3.71 14.96
N PHE A 10 7.99 3.74 13.98
CA PHE A 10 8.23 4.92 13.15
C PHE A 10 6.97 5.34 12.38
N ALA A 11 6.33 4.41 11.69
CA ALA A 11 5.10 4.68 10.94
C ALA A 11 3.97 5.16 11.86
N ALA A 12 3.82 4.56 13.06
CA ALA A 12 2.81 4.97 14.04
C ALA A 12 3.04 6.41 14.52
N GLU A 13 4.29 6.81 14.76
CA GLU A 13 4.62 8.19 15.13
C GLU A 13 4.37 9.16 13.99
N LYS A 14 4.78 8.84 12.76
CA LYS A 14 4.59 9.70 11.60
C LYS A 14 3.11 9.89 11.24
N HIS A 15 2.30 8.84 11.35
CA HIS A 15 0.86 8.87 11.04
C HIS A 15 -0.04 9.14 12.27
N ARG A 16 0.50 9.48 13.44
CA ARG A 16 -0.25 9.60 14.70
C ARG A 16 -1.51 10.45 14.64
N ASN A 17 -1.49 11.52 13.84
CA ASN A 17 -2.62 12.45 13.65
C ASN A 17 -3.46 12.15 12.41
N GLN A 18 -3.03 11.19 11.57
CA GLN A 18 -3.75 10.83 10.35
C GLN A 18 -4.83 9.81 10.64
N ARG A 19 -5.95 9.93 9.94
CA ARG A 19 -7.10 9.03 10.05
C ARG A 19 -7.47 8.45 8.69
N ARG A 20 -8.02 7.23 8.70
CA ARG A 20 -8.68 6.63 7.54
C ARG A 20 -9.94 7.42 7.20
N LYS A 21 -10.45 7.21 6.00
CA LYS A 21 -11.64 7.90 5.48
C LYS A 21 -12.95 7.16 5.78
N ASP A 22 -12.88 6.06 6.55
CA ASP A 22 -14.06 5.34 7.05
C ASP A 22 -14.89 6.22 8.00
N GLU A 23 -16.13 5.81 8.28
CA GLU A 23 -17.04 6.57 9.13
C GLU A 23 -16.53 6.74 10.57
N GLU A 24 -15.73 5.78 11.06
CA GLU A 24 -15.16 5.80 12.41
C GLU A 24 -13.87 6.63 12.50
N ALA A 25 -13.33 7.11 11.37
CA ALA A 25 -12.06 7.82 11.30
C ALA A 25 -10.93 7.04 12.03
N SER A 26 -10.81 5.77 11.71
CA SER A 26 -9.85 4.84 12.32
C SER A 26 -8.41 5.36 12.21
N PRO A 27 -7.52 5.03 13.17
CA PRO A 27 -6.11 5.39 13.07
C PRO A 27 -5.49 4.91 11.75
N TYR A 28 -4.75 5.80 11.06
CA TYR A 28 -4.17 5.46 9.75
C TYR A 28 -3.22 4.27 9.79
N ILE A 29 -2.49 4.11 10.90
CA ILE A 29 -1.52 3.01 11.09
C ILE A 29 -2.14 1.62 10.93
N ASN A 30 -3.46 1.47 11.10
CA ASN A 30 -4.15 0.20 10.89
C ASN A 30 -3.92 -0.32 9.47
N HIS A 31 -3.88 0.57 8.46
CA HIS A 31 -3.66 0.19 7.06
C HIS A 31 -2.24 -0.39 6.81
N PRO A 32 -1.13 0.26 7.16
CA PRO A 32 0.19 -0.35 7.03
C PRO A 32 0.36 -1.67 7.78
N ILE A 33 -0.24 -1.80 8.98
CA ILE A 33 -0.24 -3.06 9.73
C ILE A 33 -1.00 -4.15 8.96
N GLN A 34 -2.15 -3.81 8.38
CA GLN A 34 -2.93 -4.73 7.54
C GLN A 34 -2.12 -5.22 6.33
N LEU A 35 -1.36 -4.33 5.66
CA LEU A 35 -0.48 -4.74 4.57
C LEU A 35 0.57 -5.77 5.02
N ALA A 36 1.27 -5.49 6.11
CA ALA A 36 2.27 -6.41 6.65
C ALA A 36 1.63 -7.76 7.02
N TYR A 37 0.42 -7.73 7.58
CA TYR A 37 -0.31 -8.95 7.93
C TYR A 37 -0.74 -9.75 6.68
N ILE A 38 -1.21 -9.08 5.60
CA ILE A 38 -1.54 -9.71 4.32
C ILE A 38 -0.31 -10.43 3.74
N LEU A 39 0.87 -9.80 3.81
CA LEU A 39 2.12 -10.38 3.32
C LEU A 39 2.51 -11.63 4.13
N VAL A 40 2.46 -11.56 5.46
CA VAL A 40 2.76 -12.71 6.32
C VAL A 40 1.78 -13.86 6.10
N GLN A 41 0.50 -13.59 5.88
CA GLN A 41 -0.50 -14.62 5.55
C GLN A 41 -0.24 -15.30 4.20
N ALA A 42 0.55 -14.68 3.34
CA ALA A 42 1.01 -15.24 2.06
C ALA A 42 2.44 -15.81 2.14
N ASP A 43 2.90 -16.18 3.34
CA ASP A 43 4.22 -16.74 3.62
C ASP A 43 5.40 -15.83 3.21
N ILE A 44 5.19 -14.51 3.16
CA ILE A 44 6.25 -13.53 2.88
C ILE A 44 6.79 -13.04 4.23
N GLU A 45 7.94 -13.58 4.63
CA GLU A 45 8.62 -13.28 5.89
C GLU A 45 9.87 -12.40 5.72
N ASP A 46 10.16 -11.90 4.50
CA ASP A 46 11.29 -11.00 4.24
C ASP A 46 11.14 -9.71 5.06
N PRO A 47 12.00 -9.47 6.08
CA PRO A 47 11.86 -8.31 6.97
C PRO A 47 12.01 -6.98 6.23
N VAL A 48 12.69 -6.95 5.08
CA VAL A 48 12.81 -5.75 4.24
C VAL A 48 11.46 -5.41 3.59
N VAL A 49 10.75 -6.43 3.08
CA VAL A 49 9.42 -6.25 2.48
C VAL A 49 8.39 -5.83 3.55
N LEU A 50 8.41 -6.48 4.72
CA LEU A 50 7.48 -6.16 5.80
C LEU A 50 7.70 -4.75 6.37
N ALA A 51 8.97 -4.35 6.54
CA ALA A 51 9.29 -2.99 6.97
C ALA A 51 8.88 -1.95 5.91
N ALA A 52 9.15 -2.23 4.62
CA ALA A 52 8.72 -1.35 3.54
C ALA A 52 7.19 -1.22 3.46
N ALA A 53 6.44 -2.30 3.69
CA ALA A 53 4.98 -2.28 3.76
C ALA A 53 4.46 -1.39 4.89
N LEU A 54 5.11 -1.43 6.07
CA LEU A 54 4.76 -0.55 7.19
C LEU A 54 5.07 0.92 6.91
N LEU A 55 6.06 1.21 6.08
CA LEU A 55 6.55 2.55 5.78
C LEU A 55 6.01 3.13 4.46
N HIS A 56 5.27 2.36 3.64
CA HIS A 56 5.01 2.65 2.22
C HIS A 56 4.39 4.03 1.95
N ASP A 57 3.55 4.53 2.85
CA ASP A 57 2.88 5.83 2.71
C ASP A 57 3.57 6.99 3.47
N THR A 58 4.67 6.73 4.18
CA THR A 58 5.30 7.76 5.02
C THR A 58 5.85 8.93 4.21
N ILE A 59 6.50 8.67 3.06
CA ILE A 59 6.99 9.73 2.17
C ILE A 59 5.82 10.51 1.57
N GLU A 60 4.77 9.79 1.17
CA GLU A 60 3.63 10.39 0.49
C GLU A 60 2.76 11.23 1.43
N ASP A 61 2.49 10.74 2.63
CA ASP A 61 1.46 11.29 3.49
C ASP A 61 1.98 12.06 4.72
N THR A 62 3.30 12.09 4.93
CA THR A 62 3.92 12.79 6.06
C THR A 62 5.08 13.68 5.59
N ASN A 63 5.83 14.24 6.52
CA ASN A 63 7.04 15.00 6.21
C ASN A 63 8.31 14.12 6.13
N THR A 64 8.15 12.80 6.03
CA THR A 64 9.27 11.86 5.89
C THR A 64 9.91 11.98 4.52
N THR A 65 11.24 11.97 4.48
CA THR A 65 12.01 11.98 3.23
C THR A 65 12.66 10.63 2.94
N ALA A 66 13.01 10.40 1.67
CA ALA A 66 13.77 9.21 1.27
C ALA A 66 15.12 9.13 2.01
N ASP A 67 15.80 10.27 2.22
CA ASP A 67 17.07 10.34 2.94
C ASP A 67 16.89 9.95 4.42
N GLU A 68 15.81 10.42 5.08
CA GLU A 68 15.49 10.00 6.45
C GLU A 68 15.30 8.49 6.53
N LEU A 69 14.53 7.89 5.61
CA LEU A 69 14.35 6.44 5.59
C LEU A 69 15.65 5.69 5.32
N GLN A 70 16.49 6.19 4.43
CA GLN A 70 17.78 5.57 4.14
C GLN A 70 18.72 5.60 5.35
N ILE A 71 18.74 6.69 6.12
CA ILE A 71 19.56 6.82 7.34
C ILE A 71 19.06 5.86 8.43
N VAL A 72 17.75 5.74 8.61
CA VAL A 72 17.15 4.97 9.71
C VAL A 72 17.03 3.48 9.38
N PHE A 73 16.65 3.12 8.14
CA PHE A 73 16.27 1.76 7.74
C PHE A 73 17.20 1.16 6.67
N GLY A 74 18.11 1.95 6.12
CA GLY A 74 19.01 1.52 5.06
C GLY A 74 18.42 1.66 3.66
N TYR A 75 19.31 1.52 2.66
CA TYR A 75 19.02 1.78 1.25
C TYR A 75 17.89 0.88 0.70
N GLU A 76 17.94 -0.43 1.01
CA GLU A 76 16.99 -1.40 0.42
C GLU A 76 15.52 -1.08 0.79
N ILE A 77 15.25 -0.78 2.06
CA ILE A 77 13.91 -0.43 2.52
C ILE A 77 13.47 0.90 1.93
N ALA A 78 14.35 1.92 1.99
CA ALA A 78 14.05 3.25 1.46
C ALA A 78 13.74 3.20 -0.05
N ALA A 79 14.50 2.42 -0.83
CA ALA A 79 14.28 2.26 -2.27
C ALA A 79 12.89 1.67 -2.58
N ILE A 80 12.46 0.64 -1.84
CA ILE A 80 11.12 0.05 -2.02
C ILE A 80 10.03 1.07 -1.69
N VAL A 81 10.18 1.84 -0.61
CA VAL A 81 9.20 2.87 -0.25
C VAL A 81 9.11 3.94 -1.32
N VAL A 82 10.24 4.39 -1.87
CA VAL A 82 10.27 5.35 -3.00
C VAL A 82 9.56 4.78 -4.22
N GLU A 83 9.78 3.51 -4.58
CA GLU A 83 9.10 2.85 -5.70
C GLU A 83 7.58 2.74 -5.49
N CYS A 84 7.12 2.71 -4.25
CA CYS A 84 5.70 2.66 -3.91
C CYS A 84 5.03 4.03 -3.85
N SER A 85 5.81 5.11 -3.66
CA SER A 85 5.31 6.48 -3.42
C SER A 85 4.93 7.18 -4.72
N ASP A 86 3.82 7.92 -4.68
CA ASP A 86 3.37 8.75 -5.80
C ASP A 86 4.08 10.11 -5.84
N ASP A 87 4.27 10.65 -7.05
CA ASP A 87 4.71 12.03 -7.24
C ASP A 87 3.55 13.01 -6.96
N LYS A 88 3.62 13.70 -5.83
CA LYS A 88 2.58 14.68 -5.43
C LYS A 88 2.53 15.96 -6.28
N SER A 89 3.49 16.21 -7.14
CA SER A 89 3.42 17.31 -8.11
C SER A 89 2.38 17.05 -9.21
N LEU A 90 2.04 15.77 -9.43
CA LEU A 90 1.05 15.36 -10.42
C LEU A 90 -0.39 15.49 -9.88
N THR A 91 -1.33 15.71 -10.79
CA THR A 91 -2.77 15.64 -10.47
C THR A 91 -3.17 14.22 -10.05
N LYS A 92 -4.31 14.09 -9.37
CA LYS A 92 -4.82 12.78 -8.95
C LYS A 92 -4.99 11.80 -10.12
N LEU A 93 -5.43 12.29 -11.28
CA LEU A 93 -5.62 11.44 -12.46
C LEU A 93 -4.28 10.96 -13.03
N GLU A 94 -3.31 11.86 -13.13
CA GLU A 94 -1.95 11.54 -13.58
C GLU A 94 -1.27 10.55 -12.64
N ARG A 95 -1.38 10.73 -11.31
CA ARG A 95 -0.86 9.74 -10.33
C ARG A 95 -1.46 8.36 -10.53
N LYS A 96 -2.79 8.28 -10.70
CA LYS A 96 -3.46 6.99 -10.97
C LYS A 96 -2.95 6.33 -12.24
N GLN A 97 -2.72 7.11 -13.30
CA GLN A 97 -2.17 6.59 -14.55
C GLN A 97 -0.70 6.17 -14.38
N ALA A 98 0.11 7.00 -13.70
CA ALA A 98 1.50 6.68 -13.42
C ALA A 98 1.66 5.38 -12.61
N GLN A 99 0.78 5.10 -11.66
CA GLN A 99 0.79 3.81 -10.95
C GLN A 99 0.56 2.61 -11.89
N ILE A 100 -0.29 2.74 -12.90
CA ILE A 100 -0.50 1.68 -13.91
C ILE A 100 0.76 1.54 -14.76
N ASP A 101 1.28 2.65 -15.29
CA ASP A 101 2.38 2.65 -16.26
C ASP A 101 3.70 2.15 -15.65
N HIS A 102 3.95 2.47 -14.36
CA HIS A 102 5.20 2.12 -13.69
C HIS A 102 5.17 0.77 -12.97
N ALA A 103 3.99 0.22 -12.67
CA ALA A 103 3.86 -0.99 -11.86
C ALA A 103 4.65 -2.19 -12.42
N ALA A 104 4.75 -2.33 -13.74
CA ALA A 104 5.50 -3.42 -14.36
C ALA A 104 7.02 -3.32 -14.13
N THR A 105 7.55 -2.11 -13.92
CA THR A 105 9.00 -1.79 -13.90
C THR A 105 9.60 -1.74 -12.50
N ILE A 106 8.79 -1.63 -11.44
CA ILE A 106 9.27 -1.61 -10.06
C ILE A 106 9.86 -2.96 -9.64
N SER A 107 10.69 -2.96 -8.60
CA SER A 107 11.32 -4.17 -8.08
C SER A 107 10.29 -5.23 -7.65
N ARG A 108 10.69 -6.50 -7.62
CA ARG A 108 9.83 -7.60 -7.14
C ARG A 108 9.32 -7.33 -5.72
N ARG A 109 10.17 -6.78 -4.83
CA ARG A 109 9.79 -6.44 -3.46
C ARG A 109 8.75 -5.33 -3.41
N ALA A 110 8.90 -4.29 -4.23
CA ALA A 110 7.89 -3.23 -4.34
C ALA A 110 6.56 -3.74 -4.93
N LYS A 111 6.61 -4.69 -5.89
CA LYS A 111 5.39 -5.35 -6.41
C LYS A 111 4.62 -6.10 -5.33
N LEU A 112 5.31 -6.78 -4.40
CA LEU A 112 4.67 -7.45 -3.27
C LEU A 112 3.94 -6.45 -2.35
N VAL A 113 4.59 -5.33 -2.02
CA VAL A 113 3.96 -4.25 -1.24
C VAL A 113 2.77 -3.66 -1.99
N LYS A 114 2.90 -3.42 -3.29
CA LYS A 114 1.82 -2.89 -4.14
C LYS A 114 0.61 -3.84 -4.22
N LEU A 115 0.83 -5.16 -4.32
CA LEU A 115 -0.23 -6.16 -4.27
C LEU A 115 -0.96 -6.12 -2.93
N ALA A 116 -0.22 -6.12 -1.80
CA ALA A 116 -0.81 -6.07 -0.48
C ALA A 116 -1.62 -4.77 -0.26
N ASP A 117 -1.12 -3.62 -0.76
CA ASP A 117 -1.83 -2.34 -0.72
C ASP A 117 -3.16 -2.42 -1.47
N LYS A 118 -3.17 -2.95 -2.69
CA LYS A 118 -4.41 -3.04 -3.47
C LYS A 118 -5.41 -4.00 -2.85
N ILE A 119 -4.95 -5.14 -2.29
CA ILE A 119 -5.80 -6.08 -1.54
C ILE A 119 -6.45 -5.37 -0.34
N ALA A 120 -5.65 -4.71 0.50
CA ALA A 120 -6.15 -4.01 1.68
C ALA A 120 -7.17 -2.93 1.31
N ASN A 121 -6.86 -2.11 0.30
CA ASN A 121 -7.74 -1.02 -0.10
C ASN A 121 -9.07 -1.49 -0.69
N VAL A 122 -9.09 -2.54 -1.53
CA VAL A 122 -10.37 -3.06 -2.06
C VAL A 122 -11.18 -3.77 -0.98
N SER A 123 -10.52 -4.48 -0.05
CA SER A 123 -11.16 -5.10 1.11
C SER A 123 -11.79 -4.04 2.04
N ASP A 124 -11.10 -2.91 2.29
CA ASP A 124 -11.63 -1.81 3.10
C ASP A 124 -12.84 -1.15 2.44
N ILE A 125 -12.84 -0.99 1.10
CA ILE A 125 -14.01 -0.43 0.39
C ILE A 125 -15.24 -1.33 0.50
N ASP A 126 -15.06 -2.65 0.59
CA ASP A 126 -16.14 -3.60 0.82
C ASP A 126 -16.63 -3.55 2.28
N GLY A 127 -15.72 -3.67 3.25
CA GLY A 127 -16.05 -3.82 4.67
C GLY A 127 -16.29 -2.51 5.43
N ALA A 128 -15.47 -1.48 5.19
CA ALA A 128 -15.48 -0.16 5.85
C ALA A 128 -15.22 0.95 4.85
N PRO A 129 -16.16 1.21 3.92
CA PRO A 129 -15.93 2.13 2.81
C PRO A 129 -15.65 3.56 3.28
N PRO A 130 -14.88 4.34 2.51
CA PRO A 130 -14.70 5.75 2.79
C PRO A 130 -16.04 6.48 2.84
N ALA A 131 -16.22 7.31 3.88
CA ALA A 131 -17.44 8.06 4.09
C ALA A 131 -17.81 8.92 2.86
N GLY A 132 -19.07 8.88 2.46
CA GLY A 132 -19.58 9.67 1.35
C GLY A 132 -19.15 9.21 -0.06
N TRP A 133 -18.52 8.04 -0.22
CA TRP A 133 -18.24 7.53 -1.56
C TRP A 133 -19.52 6.96 -2.21
N SER A 134 -19.82 7.45 -3.42
CA SER A 134 -20.87 6.87 -4.25
C SER A 134 -20.49 5.46 -4.72
N LEU A 135 -21.51 4.68 -5.08
CA LEU A 135 -21.34 3.35 -5.68
C LEU A 135 -20.43 3.41 -6.93
N GLU A 136 -20.64 4.39 -7.80
CA GLU A 136 -19.84 4.61 -8.98
C GLU A 136 -18.34 4.80 -8.63
N ARG A 137 -18.04 5.68 -7.65
CA ARG A 137 -16.67 5.91 -7.21
C ARG A 137 -16.01 4.67 -6.61
N LYS A 138 -16.77 3.83 -5.89
CA LYS A 138 -16.27 2.54 -5.40
C LYS A 138 -15.89 1.62 -6.57
N ARG A 139 -16.77 1.50 -7.57
CA ARG A 139 -16.52 0.71 -8.79
C ARG A 139 -15.31 1.21 -9.57
N GLU A 140 -15.19 2.50 -9.78
CA GLU A 140 -14.03 3.11 -10.43
C GLU A 140 -12.71 2.80 -9.69
N TYR A 141 -12.74 2.74 -8.35
CA TYR A 141 -11.56 2.39 -7.58
C TYR A 141 -11.17 0.92 -7.78
N PHE A 142 -12.13 0.00 -7.72
CA PHE A 142 -11.89 -1.42 -8.00
C PHE A 142 -11.30 -1.62 -9.40
N ASP A 143 -11.88 -0.99 -10.42
CA ASP A 143 -11.43 -1.11 -11.80
C ASP A 143 -10.02 -0.55 -12.00
N TRP A 144 -9.71 0.56 -11.33
CA TRP A 144 -8.35 1.11 -11.33
C TRP A 144 -7.36 0.20 -10.59
N ALA A 145 -7.70 -0.29 -9.41
CA ALA A 145 -6.85 -1.19 -8.64
C ALA A 145 -6.53 -2.45 -9.45
N LYS A 146 -7.53 -3.01 -10.16
CA LYS A 146 -7.32 -4.15 -11.06
C LYS A 146 -6.32 -3.84 -12.16
N LYS A 147 -6.41 -2.67 -12.81
CA LYS A 147 -5.46 -2.27 -13.85
C LYS A 147 -4.02 -2.21 -13.32
N VAL A 148 -3.81 -1.74 -12.09
CA VAL A 148 -2.48 -1.74 -11.44
C VAL A 148 -2.02 -3.16 -11.17
N VAL A 149 -2.87 -4.01 -10.58
CA VAL A 149 -2.54 -5.40 -10.25
C VAL A 149 -2.22 -6.22 -11.51
N ASP A 150 -2.94 -6.01 -12.60
CA ASP A 150 -2.68 -6.70 -13.86
C ASP A 150 -1.27 -6.45 -14.41
N GLN A 151 -0.63 -5.30 -14.05
CA GLN A 151 0.76 -5.01 -14.43
C GLN A 151 1.81 -5.75 -13.58
N VAL A 152 1.43 -6.26 -12.41
CA VAL A 152 2.33 -6.96 -11.49
C VAL A 152 2.06 -8.45 -11.39
N ARG A 153 1.18 -8.99 -12.22
CA ARG A 153 0.89 -10.43 -12.25
C ARG A 153 2.14 -11.26 -12.58
N GLY A 154 2.19 -12.49 -12.03
CA GLY A 154 3.35 -13.35 -12.05
C GLY A 154 4.36 -13.04 -10.92
N THR A 155 4.01 -12.14 -10.00
CA THR A 155 4.85 -11.81 -8.84
C THR A 155 4.65 -12.81 -7.70
N HIS A 156 3.37 -13.10 -7.33
CA HIS A 156 3.04 -14.00 -6.21
C HIS A 156 1.62 -14.55 -6.32
N ALA A 157 1.48 -15.83 -6.64
CA ALA A 157 0.20 -16.46 -6.95
C ALA A 157 -0.86 -16.30 -5.84
N ALA A 158 -0.50 -16.56 -4.57
CA ALA A 158 -1.46 -16.47 -3.47
C ALA A 158 -1.98 -15.04 -3.23
N LEU A 159 -1.13 -14.00 -3.40
CA LEU A 159 -1.59 -12.61 -3.31
C LEU A 159 -2.48 -12.24 -4.50
N GLU A 160 -2.17 -12.73 -5.69
CA GLU A 160 -2.97 -12.47 -6.89
C GLU A 160 -4.35 -13.13 -6.79
N GLU A 161 -4.43 -14.38 -6.34
CA GLU A 161 -5.70 -15.08 -6.05
C GLU A 161 -6.51 -14.36 -4.96
N ARG A 162 -5.85 -13.87 -3.92
CA ARG A 162 -6.49 -13.09 -2.86
C ARG A 162 -7.06 -11.79 -3.41
N PHE A 163 -6.29 -11.07 -4.25
CA PHE A 163 -6.80 -9.88 -4.91
C PHE A 163 -8.02 -10.18 -5.78
N ASP A 164 -7.98 -11.23 -6.58
CA ASP A 164 -9.10 -11.63 -7.45
C ASP A 164 -10.36 -11.97 -6.63
N SER A 165 -10.19 -12.61 -5.46
CA SER A 165 -11.28 -12.90 -4.52
C SER A 165 -11.90 -11.62 -3.94
N GLU A 166 -11.08 -10.62 -3.55
CA GLU A 166 -11.57 -9.33 -3.09
C GLU A 166 -12.21 -8.53 -4.25
N TYR A 167 -11.60 -8.55 -5.44
CA TYR A 167 -12.16 -7.88 -6.62
C TYR A 167 -13.53 -8.45 -7.02
N ALA A 168 -13.78 -9.75 -6.84
CA ALA A 168 -15.07 -10.38 -7.13
C ALA A 168 -16.23 -9.80 -6.29
N LYS A 169 -15.94 -9.13 -5.17
CA LYS A 169 -16.91 -8.40 -4.34
C LYS A 169 -17.20 -6.97 -4.83
N ARG A 170 -16.69 -6.61 -6.00
CA ARG A 170 -16.92 -5.28 -6.59
C ARG A 170 -18.41 -4.92 -6.57
N PRO A 171 -18.81 -3.82 -5.92
CA PRO A 171 -20.21 -3.49 -5.65
C PRO A 171 -21.00 -3.12 -6.90
#